data_755dde3fc824cb7736acc5a2f6737553
#
_entry.id   755dde3fc824cb7736acc5a2f6737553
#
_cell.length_a   1.000
_cell.length_b   1.000
_cell.length_c   1.000
_cell.angle_alpha   90.00
_cell.angle_beta   90.00
_cell.angle_gamma   90.00
#
_symmetry.space_group_name_H-M   'P 1'
#
loop_
_entity.id
_entity.type
_entity.pdbx_description
1 polymer ?
#
loop_
_entity_poly.entity_id
_entity_poly.type
_entity_poly.pdbx_seq_one_letter_code
_entity_poly.pdbx_strand_id
1 'polypeptide(L)'
;ETPDANNHYNCPIVTSYAENIKNNMEELATEHINFMNPFLALDNEEALKSRLFEELEAQYHLTADEINHAVDKAYAELSQVRTDIQNKGEEVLAYLAETGRTGIVLCGRPYHIDPEINHGIPELINSYGIAVLTEDSISHLSKVERPLNVQDQWMYHSRLYAAANYAKANKQLEVIQLNSFGCGLDAVTTDTVKDILTKSGRIYTVLKIDEVNNLGAARIRIRSLISAVRVRKKHKIEPKPVSPAIKRVEFTKEMRKNYTLLVPQMSPIHFEF
;
A
#
# COMPACT_ATOMS: atom_id res chain seq x y z
N GLU A 1 -10.70 -1.40 2.97
CA GLU A 1 -10.18 -1.81 4.29
C GLU A 1 -10.19 -3.32 4.45
N THR A 2 -9.20 -3.84 5.19
CA THR A 2 -9.19 -5.23 5.62
C THR A 2 -9.63 -5.26 7.09
N PRO A 3 -10.87 -5.66 7.40
CA PRO A 3 -11.45 -5.56 8.76
C PRO A 3 -10.64 -6.31 9.82
N ASP A 4 -9.85 -7.29 9.41
CA ASP A 4 -8.99 -8.12 10.25
C ASP A 4 -7.56 -7.58 10.41
N ALA A 5 -7.27 -6.35 9.94
CA ALA A 5 -6.00 -5.68 10.22
C ALA A 5 -5.86 -5.34 11.72
N ASN A 6 -4.62 -5.34 12.21
CA ASN A 6 -4.37 -5.04 13.62
C ASN A 6 -4.74 -3.59 13.98
N ASN A 7 -4.50 -2.65 13.06
CA ASN A 7 -4.86 -1.24 13.20
C ASN A 7 -5.16 -0.63 11.83
N HIS A 8 -5.82 0.53 11.83
CA HIS A 8 -6.25 1.26 10.64
C HIS A 8 -5.69 2.69 10.59
N TYR A 9 -4.50 2.89 11.14
CA TYR A 9 -3.86 4.20 11.17
C TYR A 9 -3.39 4.64 9.78
N ASN A 10 -3.16 5.93 9.64
CA ASN A 10 -2.49 6.51 8.49
C ASN A 10 -1.04 6.89 8.85
N CYS A 11 -0.26 7.21 7.84
CA CYS A 11 1.10 7.70 8.01
C CYS A 11 1.11 9.00 8.82
N PRO A 12 1.86 9.12 9.94
CA PRO A 12 1.92 10.35 10.74
C PRO A 12 2.47 11.54 9.95
N ILE A 13 3.34 11.31 8.97
CA ILE A 13 3.83 12.38 8.08
C ILE A 13 2.68 12.95 7.25
N VAL A 14 1.83 12.08 6.67
CA VAL A 14 0.66 12.50 5.89
C VAL A 14 -0.32 13.30 6.75
N THR A 15 -0.56 12.89 7.98
CA THR A 15 -1.48 13.59 8.89
C THR A 15 -0.93 14.90 9.43
N SER A 16 0.39 15.14 9.35
CA SER A 16 1.05 16.34 9.87
C SER A 16 1.42 17.38 8.80
N TYR A 17 1.20 17.11 7.51
CA TYR A 17 1.63 18.03 6.44
C TYR A 17 1.07 19.44 6.60
N ALA A 18 -0.21 19.59 6.90
CA ALA A 18 -0.84 20.89 7.05
C ALA A 18 -0.21 21.72 8.18
N GLU A 19 0.06 21.08 9.32
CA GLU A 19 0.73 21.75 10.45
C GLU A 19 2.20 22.10 10.13
N ASN A 20 2.91 21.23 9.41
CA ASN A 20 4.27 21.53 8.97
C ASN A 20 4.31 22.73 8.03
N ILE A 21 3.41 22.78 7.06
CA ILE A 21 3.29 23.92 6.13
C ILE A 21 2.98 25.20 6.92
N LYS A 22 1.95 25.17 7.76
CA LYS A 22 1.50 26.32 8.55
C LYS A 22 2.62 26.93 9.40
N ASN A 23 3.46 26.07 9.99
CA ASN A 23 4.49 26.51 10.92
C ASN A 23 5.86 26.82 10.27
N ASN A 24 6.06 26.52 8.99
CA ASN A 24 7.34 26.70 8.31
C ASN A 24 7.28 27.59 7.07
N MET A 25 6.10 28.01 6.61
CA MET A 25 5.94 28.92 5.47
C MET A 25 5.56 30.32 5.95
N GLU A 26 6.52 31.23 5.95
CA GLU A 26 6.31 32.63 6.38
C GLU A 26 5.34 33.39 5.46
N GLU A 27 5.27 33.03 4.19
CA GLU A 27 4.38 33.58 3.18
C GLU A 27 2.90 33.52 3.58
N LEU A 28 2.51 32.44 4.29
CA LEU A 28 1.13 32.31 4.78
C LEU A 28 0.70 33.51 5.67
N ALA A 29 1.63 34.00 6.49
CA ALA A 29 1.38 35.11 7.38
C ALA A 29 1.64 36.47 6.68
N THR A 30 2.74 36.61 5.93
CA THR A 30 3.15 37.87 5.29
C THR A 30 2.25 38.28 4.13
N GLU A 31 1.72 37.32 3.40
CA GLU A 31 0.83 37.57 2.26
C GLU A 31 -0.66 37.42 2.63
N HIS A 32 -0.97 37.26 3.92
CA HIS A 32 -2.33 37.10 4.44
C HIS A 32 -3.15 36.01 3.73
N ILE A 33 -2.50 34.89 3.42
CA ILE A 33 -3.15 33.76 2.77
C ILE A 33 -4.11 33.07 3.75
N ASN A 34 -5.36 32.87 3.33
CA ASN A 34 -6.31 32.11 4.12
C ASN A 34 -5.97 30.61 4.04
N PHE A 35 -5.16 30.14 4.98
CA PHE A 35 -4.72 28.73 5.05
C PHE A 35 -5.65 27.94 5.95
N MET A 36 -6.46 27.06 5.34
CA MET A 36 -7.39 26.17 6.05
C MET A 36 -6.72 24.83 6.32
N ASN A 37 -6.66 24.45 7.59
CA ASN A 37 -6.12 23.15 8.02
C ASN A 37 -6.98 22.49 9.12
N PRO A 38 -8.29 22.35 8.90
CA PRO A 38 -9.15 21.72 9.89
C PRO A 38 -8.77 20.22 10.05
N PHE A 39 -8.86 19.72 11.28
CA PHE A 39 -8.78 18.30 11.52
C PHE A 39 -10.12 17.64 11.14
N LEU A 40 -10.09 16.75 10.15
CA LEU A 40 -11.26 16.07 9.60
C LEU A 40 -11.19 14.55 9.83
N ALA A 41 -12.22 13.99 10.44
CA ALA A 41 -12.36 12.55 10.65
C ALA A 41 -13.01 11.91 9.41
N LEU A 42 -12.20 11.48 8.43
CA LEU A 42 -12.69 10.91 7.17
C LEU A 42 -13.26 9.48 7.32
N ASP A 43 -13.14 8.87 8.47
CA ASP A 43 -13.68 7.54 8.81
C ASP A 43 -15.05 7.62 9.53
N ASN A 44 -15.48 8.83 9.89
CA ASN A 44 -16.75 9.09 10.55
C ASN A 44 -17.53 10.18 9.80
N GLU A 45 -18.53 9.75 9.03
CA GLU A 45 -19.29 10.62 8.14
C GLU A 45 -20.03 11.73 8.90
N GLU A 46 -20.67 11.42 10.04
CA GLU A 46 -21.41 12.41 10.82
C GLU A 46 -20.48 13.44 11.48
N ALA A 47 -19.34 12.99 11.99
CA ALA A 47 -18.32 13.90 12.53
C ALA A 47 -17.73 14.79 11.44
N LEU A 48 -17.54 14.24 10.22
CA LEU A 48 -17.07 15.01 9.08
C LEU A 48 -18.06 16.10 8.66
N LYS A 49 -19.36 15.77 8.56
CA LYS A 49 -20.43 16.72 8.23
C LYS A 49 -20.47 17.87 9.21
N SER A 50 -20.48 17.55 10.50
CA SER A 50 -20.51 18.56 11.56
C SER A 50 -19.28 19.46 11.52
N ARG A 51 -18.09 18.88 11.35
CA ARG A 51 -16.85 19.63 11.35
C ARG A 51 -16.70 20.51 10.11
N LEU A 52 -17.09 20.05 8.94
CA LEU A 52 -17.10 20.84 7.72
C LEU A 52 -18.07 22.00 7.82
N PHE A 53 -19.24 21.82 8.44
CA PHE A 53 -20.18 22.91 8.66
C PHE A 53 -19.57 23.98 9.55
N GLU A 54 -19.00 23.62 10.71
CA GLU A 54 -18.31 24.56 11.62
C GLU A 54 -17.22 25.38 10.92
N GLU A 55 -16.45 24.78 10.05
CA GLU A 55 -15.31 25.43 9.39
C GLU A 55 -15.70 26.30 8.17
N LEU A 56 -16.80 25.94 7.49
CA LEU A 56 -17.12 26.54 6.18
C LEU A 56 -18.31 27.52 6.23
N GLU A 57 -19.24 27.35 7.18
CA GLU A 57 -20.47 28.15 7.26
C GLU A 57 -20.20 29.65 7.25
N ALA A 58 -19.36 30.12 8.15
CA ALA A 58 -19.13 31.57 8.35
C ALA A 58 -18.45 32.23 7.15
N GLN A 59 -17.56 31.51 6.47
CA GLN A 59 -16.76 32.05 5.37
C GLN A 59 -17.49 31.95 4.02
N TYR A 60 -18.22 30.85 3.79
CA TYR A 60 -18.81 30.55 2.48
C TYR A 60 -20.35 30.61 2.48
N HIS A 61 -20.96 30.92 3.63
CA HIS A 61 -22.42 31.02 3.81
C HIS A 61 -23.17 29.74 3.39
N LEU A 62 -22.58 28.58 3.67
CA LEU A 62 -23.14 27.28 3.34
C LEU A 62 -24.15 26.83 4.40
N THR A 63 -25.17 26.13 3.96
CA THR A 63 -26.14 25.49 4.84
C THR A 63 -25.69 24.07 5.24
N ALA A 64 -26.22 23.58 6.35
CA ALA A 64 -25.97 22.20 6.78
C ALA A 64 -26.43 21.17 5.71
N ASP A 65 -27.52 21.44 5.03
CA ASP A 65 -28.06 20.56 3.97
C ASP A 65 -27.12 20.47 2.76
N GLU A 66 -26.52 21.60 2.36
CA GLU A 66 -25.52 21.61 1.27
C GLU A 66 -24.28 20.81 1.63
N ILE A 67 -23.76 20.98 2.85
CA ILE A 67 -22.60 20.21 3.35
C ILE A 67 -22.94 18.71 3.42
N ASN A 68 -24.07 18.35 4.02
CA ASN A 68 -24.50 16.96 4.15
C ASN A 68 -24.62 16.32 2.77
N HIS A 69 -25.28 16.99 1.83
CA HIS A 69 -25.42 16.50 0.46
C HIS A 69 -24.07 16.32 -0.24
N ALA A 70 -23.15 17.25 -0.08
CA ALA A 70 -21.81 17.16 -0.67
C ALA A 70 -21.01 15.98 -0.10
N VAL A 71 -21.05 15.76 1.22
CA VAL A 71 -20.40 14.63 1.89
C VAL A 71 -21.00 13.31 1.42
N ASP A 72 -22.33 13.18 1.39
CA ASP A 72 -23.01 11.96 0.90
C ASP A 72 -22.58 11.63 -0.53
N LYS A 73 -22.52 12.63 -1.41
CA LYS A 73 -22.06 12.46 -2.78
C LYS A 73 -20.58 12.03 -2.86
N ALA A 74 -19.73 12.62 -2.04
CA ALA A 74 -18.31 12.29 -2.00
C ALA A 74 -18.07 10.84 -1.55
N TYR A 75 -18.77 10.35 -0.54
CA TYR A 75 -18.68 8.95 -0.11
C TYR A 75 -19.25 7.98 -1.14
N ALA A 76 -20.37 8.34 -1.79
CA ALA A 76 -20.94 7.54 -2.86
C ALA A 76 -19.95 7.40 -4.04
N GLU A 77 -19.32 8.51 -4.46
CA GLU A 77 -18.32 8.52 -5.53
C GLU A 77 -17.06 7.72 -5.15
N LEU A 78 -16.56 7.89 -3.92
CA LEU A 78 -15.42 7.11 -3.44
C LEU A 78 -15.71 5.60 -3.47
N SER A 79 -16.93 5.20 -3.11
CA SER A 79 -17.36 3.79 -3.19
C SER A 79 -17.42 3.31 -4.64
N GLN A 80 -17.95 4.15 -5.55
CA GLN A 80 -18.04 3.83 -6.98
C GLN A 80 -16.66 3.67 -7.60
N VAL A 81 -15.73 4.61 -7.35
CA VAL A 81 -14.34 4.52 -7.85
C VAL A 81 -13.65 3.22 -7.40
N ARG A 82 -13.85 2.84 -6.13
CA ARG A 82 -13.31 1.55 -5.65
C ARG A 82 -13.89 0.36 -6.41
N THR A 83 -15.19 0.36 -6.64
CA THR A 83 -15.87 -0.69 -7.40
C THR A 83 -15.37 -0.74 -8.85
N ASP A 84 -15.20 0.40 -9.48
CA ASP A 84 -14.73 0.49 -10.87
C ASP A 84 -13.29 -0.04 -11.03
N ILE A 85 -12.42 0.31 -10.09
CA ILE A 85 -11.04 -0.21 -10.04
C ILE A 85 -11.05 -1.75 -9.88
N GLN A 86 -11.86 -2.29 -8.98
CA GLN A 86 -11.99 -3.74 -8.76
C GLN A 86 -12.53 -4.45 -9.98
N ASN A 87 -13.62 -3.95 -10.56
CA ASN A 87 -14.21 -4.49 -11.79
C ASN A 87 -13.19 -4.49 -12.94
N LYS A 88 -12.41 -3.40 -13.08
CA LYS A 88 -11.36 -3.34 -14.10
C LYS A 88 -10.25 -4.35 -13.84
N GLY A 89 -9.87 -4.55 -12.58
CA GLY A 89 -8.94 -5.61 -12.17
C GLY A 89 -9.42 -6.99 -12.60
N GLU A 90 -10.68 -7.32 -12.32
CA GLU A 90 -11.28 -8.61 -12.69
C GLU A 90 -11.38 -8.80 -14.19
N GLU A 91 -11.74 -7.74 -14.95
CA GLU A 91 -11.74 -7.76 -16.43
C GLU A 91 -10.34 -8.10 -16.97
N VAL A 92 -9.29 -7.47 -16.43
CA VAL A 92 -7.91 -7.76 -16.84
C VAL A 92 -7.49 -9.19 -16.46
N LEU A 93 -7.89 -9.69 -15.30
CA LEU A 93 -7.63 -11.08 -14.91
C LEU A 93 -8.31 -12.08 -15.86
N ALA A 94 -9.55 -11.83 -16.27
CA ALA A 94 -10.24 -12.64 -17.26
C ALA A 94 -9.51 -12.64 -18.60
N TYR A 95 -9.09 -11.46 -19.08
CA TYR A 95 -8.29 -11.33 -20.30
C TYR A 95 -6.96 -12.12 -20.21
N LEU A 96 -6.28 -12.08 -19.06
CA LEU A 96 -5.05 -12.86 -18.87
C LEU A 96 -5.33 -14.36 -18.91
N ALA A 97 -6.45 -14.81 -18.32
CA ALA A 97 -6.86 -16.22 -18.32
C ALA A 97 -7.14 -16.72 -19.74
N GLU A 98 -7.86 -15.93 -20.53
CA GLU A 98 -8.21 -16.29 -21.92
C GLU A 98 -6.98 -16.31 -22.84
N THR A 99 -6.09 -15.34 -22.70
CA THR A 99 -4.94 -15.17 -23.60
C THR A 99 -3.69 -15.91 -23.20
N GLY A 100 -3.63 -16.45 -21.97
CA GLY A 100 -2.42 -17.05 -21.40
C GLY A 100 -1.27 -16.07 -21.17
N ARG A 101 -1.53 -14.76 -21.26
CA ARG A 101 -0.54 -13.70 -21.05
C ARG A 101 -0.14 -13.58 -19.59
N THR A 102 0.92 -12.83 -19.36
CA THR A 102 1.40 -12.50 -18.00
C THR A 102 0.95 -11.10 -17.64
N GLY A 103 0.50 -10.92 -16.40
CA GLY A 103 0.26 -9.63 -15.77
C GLY A 103 1.29 -9.34 -14.68
N ILE A 104 1.52 -8.08 -14.40
CA ILE A 104 2.29 -7.59 -13.27
C ILE A 104 1.38 -6.82 -12.35
N VAL A 105 1.36 -7.22 -11.08
CA VAL A 105 0.75 -6.44 -10.01
C VAL A 105 1.79 -5.44 -9.54
N LEU A 106 1.55 -4.18 -9.87
CA LEU A 106 2.39 -3.05 -9.46
C LEU A 106 1.90 -2.59 -8.08
N CYS A 107 2.58 -3.06 -7.05
CA CYS A 107 2.29 -2.74 -5.66
C CYS A 107 3.00 -1.45 -5.24
N GLY A 108 2.37 -0.68 -4.34
CA GLY A 108 3.00 0.52 -3.81
C GLY A 108 2.08 1.29 -2.88
N ARG A 109 2.42 2.54 -2.65
CA ARG A 109 1.55 3.50 -1.97
C ARG A 109 0.54 4.07 -2.96
N PRO A 110 -0.59 4.62 -2.53
CA PRO A 110 -1.56 5.24 -3.43
C PRO A 110 -0.96 6.27 -4.38
N TYR A 111 -0.01 7.07 -3.90
CA TYR A 111 0.66 8.09 -4.72
C TYR A 111 1.63 7.52 -5.77
N HIS A 112 2.03 6.25 -5.68
CA HIS A 112 2.90 5.62 -6.68
C HIS A 112 2.22 5.38 -8.03
N ILE A 113 0.89 5.54 -8.14
CA ILE A 113 0.18 5.51 -9.42
C ILE A 113 0.26 6.83 -10.18
N ASP A 114 0.66 7.91 -9.53
CA ASP A 114 0.85 9.20 -10.19
C ASP A 114 2.00 9.13 -11.20
N PRO A 115 1.79 9.58 -12.47
CA PRO A 115 2.81 9.48 -13.51
C PRO A 115 4.11 10.23 -13.22
N GLU A 116 4.03 11.38 -12.53
CA GLU A 116 5.20 12.15 -12.14
C GLU A 116 6.03 11.41 -11.08
N ILE A 117 5.38 10.66 -10.20
CA ILE A 117 6.05 9.91 -9.13
C ILE A 117 6.60 8.59 -9.65
N ASN A 118 5.87 7.89 -10.50
CA ASN A 118 6.31 6.58 -11.00
C ASN A 118 7.22 6.66 -12.25
N HIS A 119 7.41 7.86 -12.80
CA HIS A 119 8.30 8.13 -13.93
C HIS A 119 8.04 7.29 -15.17
N GLY A 120 6.81 6.83 -15.40
CA GLY A 120 6.42 6.00 -16.55
C GLY A 120 6.78 4.51 -16.42
N ILE A 121 6.92 3.99 -15.20
CA ILE A 121 7.12 2.54 -14.96
C ILE A 121 5.98 1.68 -15.51
N PRO A 122 4.68 2.04 -15.33
CA PRO A 122 3.58 1.27 -15.91
C PRO A 122 3.66 1.19 -17.43
N GLU A 123 3.96 2.30 -18.10
CA GLU A 123 4.13 2.38 -19.56
C GLU A 123 5.31 1.54 -20.03
N LEU A 124 6.40 1.56 -19.27
CA LEU A 124 7.56 0.73 -19.55
C LEU A 124 7.21 -0.76 -19.48
N ILE A 125 6.44 -1.19 -18.50
CA ILE A 125 5.98 -2.58 -18.36
C ILE A 125 5.06 -2.94 -19.53
N ASN A 126 4.10 -2.06 -19.86
CA ASN A 126 3.19 -2.24 -20.98
C ASN A 126 3.93 -2.34 -22.33
N SER A 127 5.04 -1.62 -22.50
CA SER A 127 5.85 -1.68 -23.74
C SER A 127 6.43 -3.07 -24.00
N TYR A 128 6.51 -3.93 -23.02
CA TYR A 128 6.89 -5.35 -23.15
C TYR A 128 5.72 -6.29 -23.43
N GLY A 129 4.51 -5.77 -23.63
CA GLY A 129 3.30 -6.56 -23.89
C GLY A 129 2.74 -7.24 -22.64
N ILE A 130 3.00 -6.68 -21.46
CA ILE A 130 2.57 -7.20 -20.15
C ILE A 130 1.50 -6.27 -19.59
N ALA A 131 0.39 -6.84 -19.14
CA ALA A 131 -0.66 -6.07 -18.48
C ALA A 131 -0.19 -5.62 -17.08
N VAL A 132 -0.61 -4.43 -16.67
CA VAL A 132 -0.34 -3.88 -15.35
C VAL A 132 -1.66 -3.81 -14.56
N LEU A 133 -1.64 -4.34 -13.35
CA LEU A 133 -2.69 -4.20 -12.36
C LEU A 133 -2.12 -3.49 -11.14
N THR A 134 -2.95 -2.76 -10.42
CA THR A 134 -2.58 -2.19 -9.12
C THR A 134 -3.01 -3.12 -7.98
N GLU A 135 -2.43 -2.97 -6.79
CA GLU A 135 -2.80 -3.81 -5.65
C GLU A 135 -4.26 -3.65 -5.24
N ASP A 136 -4.85 -2.45 -5.36
CA ASP A 136 -6.23 -2.17 -5.00
C ASP A 136 -7.24 -2.76 -5.99
N SER A 137 -6.82 -3.04 -7.23
CA SER A 137 -7.67 -3.68 -8.23
C SER A 137 -7.91 -5.17 -7.96
N ILE A 138 -7.08 -5.83 -7.14
CA ILE A 138 -7.16 -7.28 -6.90
C ILE A 138 -7.11 -7.69 -5.41
N SER A 139 -6.81 -6.79 -4.51
CA SER A 139 -6.64 -7.13 -3.08
C SER A 139 -7.91 -7.70 -2.43
N HIS A 140 -9.09 -7.32 -2.93
CA HIS A 140 -10.38 -7.84 -2.46
C HIS A 140 -10.59 -9.33 -2.76
N LEU A 141 -9.84 -9.91 -3.70
CA LEU A 141 -9.92 -11.31 -4.11
C LEU A 141 -9.17 -12.26 -3.18
N SER A 142 -8.46 -11.76 -2.19
CA SER A 142 -7.71 -12.58 -1.23
C SER A 142 -7.69 -11.94 0.16
N LYS A 143 -7.42 -12.77 1.16
CA LYS A 143 -7.24 -12.32 2.54
C LYS A 143 -5.76 -12.32 2.91
N VAL A 144 -5.42 -11.53 3.91
CA VAL A 144 -4.09 -11.56 4.52
C VAL A 144 -3.94 -12.83 5.35
N GLU A 145 -2.94 -13.64 5.04
CA GLU A 145 -2.61 -14.82 5.85
C GLU A 145 -1.96 -14.38 7.15
N ARG A 146 -2.51 -14.85 8.26
CA ARG A 146 -2.03 -14.52 9.61
C ARG A 146 -1.46 -15.75 10.33
N PRO A 147 -0.53 -15.63 11.29
CA PRO A 147 0.00 -14.36 11.83
C PRO A 147 1.06 -13.72 10.92
N LEU A 148 1.11 -12.40 10.90
CA LEU A 148 2.18 -11.63 10.28
C LEU A 148 3.41 -11.56 11.20
N ASN A 149 4.61 -11.42 10.63
CA ASN A 149 5.84 -11.23 11.41
C ASN A 149 5.84 -9.88 12.16
N VAL A 150 5.27 -8.86 11.54
CA VAL A 150 5.05 -7.52 12.12
C VAL A 150 3.59 -7.16 11.93
N GLN A 151 2.98 -6.57 12.94
CA GLN A 151 1.58 -6.12 12.89
C GLN A 151 1.36 -5.12 11.74
N ASP A 152 0.27 -5.28 11.02
CA ASP A 152 -0.17 -4.34 10.00
C ASP A 152 -0.97 -3.21 10.65
N GLN A 153 -0.30 -2.08 10.85
CA GLN A 153 -0.88 -0.93 11.53
C GLN A 153 -1.53 0.06 10.56
N TRP A 154 -1.16 0.03 9.29
CA TRP A 154 -1.62 0.98 8.31
C TRP A 154 -2.42 0.29 7.22
N MET A 155 -3.52 0.93 6.85
CA MET A 155 -4.51 0.45 5.89
C MET A 155 -3.90 -0.09 4.59
N TYR A 156 -2.91 0.59 4.03
CA TYR A 156 -2.32 0.23 2.74
C TYR A 156 -1.45 -1.03 2.78
N HIS A 157 -0.88 -1.39 3.92
CA HIS A 157 -0.04 -2.57 4.05
C HIS A 157 -0.83 -3.85 3.92
N SER A 158 -1.97 -3.92 4.60
CA SER A 158 -2.86 -5.07 4.51
C SER A 158 -3.31 -5.32 3.07
N ARG A 159 -3.57 -4.24 2.32
CA ARG A 159 -3.93 -4.30 0.91
C ARG A 159 -2.80 -4.89 0.06
N LEU A 160 -1.55 -4.46 0.29
CA LEU A 160 -0.38 -5.02 -0.37
C LEU A 160 -0.20 -6.51 -0.08
N TYR A 161 -0.39 -6.91 1.17
CA TYR A 161 -0.27 -8.33 1.59
C TYR A 161 -1.37 -9.19 0.97
N ALA A 162 -2.60 -8.71 0.92
CA ALA A 162 -3.70 -9.39 0.26
C ALA A 162 -3.44 -9.56 -1.25
N ALA A 163 -2.98 -8.50 -1.93
CA ALA A 163 -2.62 -8.56 -3.35
C ALA A 163 -1.46 -9.54 -3.61
N ALA A 164 -0.43 -9.58 -2.74
CA ALA A 164 0.65 -10.53 -2.83
C ALA A 164 0.18 -11.97 -2.61
N ASN A 165 -0.74 -12.20 -1.67
CA ASN A 165 -1.36 -13.52 -1.45
C ASN A 165 -2.17 -13.99 -2.66
N TYR A 166 -2.91 -13.10 -3.30
CA TYR A 166 -3.61 -13.42 -4.53
C TYR A 166 -2.63 -13.76 -5.66
N ALA A 167 -1.62 -12.91 -5.85
CA ALA A 167 -0.63 -13.09 -6.91
C ALA A 167 0.20 -14.37 -6.75
N LYS A 168 0.55 -14.78 -5.51
CA LYS A 168 1.29 -16.03 -5.29
C LYS A 168 0.53 -17.28 -5.75
N ALA A 169 -0.80 -17.25 -5.63
CA ALA A 169 -1.68 -18.34 -6.05
C ALA A 169 -1.96 -18.35 -7.55
N ASN A 170 -1.77 -17.23 -8.24
CA ASN A 170 -2.07 -17.09 -9.67
C ASN A 170 -0.79 -17.17 -10.51
N LYS A 171 -0.68 -18.24 -11.33
CA LYS A 171 0.51 -18.48 -12.17
C LYS A 171 0.76 -17.45 -13.27
N GLN A 172 -0.23 -16.63 -13.60
CA GLN A 172 -0.12 -15.61 -14.64
C GLN A 172 0.34 -14.25 -14.11
N LEU A 173 0.35 -14.08 -12.79
CA LEU A 173 0.72 -12.82 -12.16
C LEU A 173 2.15 -12.87 -11.61
N GLU A 174 2.86 -11.79 -11.75
CA GLU A 174 4.10 -11.48 -11.04
C GLU A 174 3.94 -10.19 -10.27
N VAL A 175 4.78 -9.95 -9.27
CA VAL A 175 4.68 -8.76 -8.42
C VAL A 175 5.93 -7.90 -8.58
N ILE A 176 5.69 -6.61 -8.81
CA ILE A 176 6.70 -5.56 -8.67
C ILE A 176 6.21 -4.60 -7.59
N GLN A 177 7.03 -4.35 -6.59
CA GLN A 177 6.74 -3.37 -5.56
C GLN A 177 7.55 -2.11 -5.77
N LEU A 178 6.86 -0.97 -5.84
CA LEU A 178 7.45 0.35 -5.78
C LEU A 178 7.71 0.72 -4.31
N ASN A 179 8.86 1.27 -4.03
CA ASN A 179 9.31 1.60 -2.69
C ASN A 179 9.96 2.97 -2.71
N SER A 180 9.52 3.86 -1.82
CA SER A 180 10.11 5.19 -1.67
C SER A 180 11.38 5.14 -0.84
N PHE A 181 12.40 5.91 -1.26
CA PHE A 181 13.58 6.15 -0.44
C PHE A 181 13.17 6.88 0.87
N GLY A 182 13.80 6.51 1.96
CA GLY A 182 13.59 7.17 3.25
C GLY A 182 12.33 6.80 4.01
N CYS A 183 11.42 5.97 3.45
CA CYS A 183 10.27 5.47 4.19
C CYS A 183 10.67 4.21 5.00
N GLY A 184 10.87 4.35 6.31
CA GLY A 184 11.23 3.22 7.19
C GLY A 184 10.19 2.11 7.21
N LEU A 185 8.92 2.45 7.10
CA LEU A 185 7.84 1.45 7.11
C LEU A 185 7.76 0.66 5.79
N ASP A 186 8.20 1.24 4.67
CA ASP A 186 8.31 0.49 3.42
C ASP A 186 9.34 -0.64 3.52
N ALA A 187 10.36 -0.50 4.35
CA ALA A 187 11.32 -1.58 4.62
C ALA A 187 10.61 -2.82 5.22
N VAL A 188 9.74 -2.60 6.21
CA VAL A 188 8.94 -3.68 6.82
C VAL A 188 7.96 -4.29 5.82
N THR A 189 7.30 -3.44 5.03
CA THR A 189 6.32 -3.87 4.03
C THR A 189 6.98 -4.70 2.93
N THR A 190 8.14 -4.27 2.43
CA THR A 190 8.90 -5.02 1.42
C THR A 190 9.35 -6.37 1.91
N ASP A 191 9.81 -6.48 3.15
CA ASP A 191 10.19 -7.75 3.75
C ASP A 191 9.01 -8.70 3.89
N THR A 192 7.84 -8.20 4.31
CA THR A 192 6.64 -9.02 4.44
C THR A 192 6.13 -9.51 3.08
N VAL A 193 6.05 -8.63 2.07
CA VAL A 193 5.66 -9.03 0.70
C VAL A 193 6.66 -10.02 0.09
N LYS A 194 7.96 -9.79 0.30
CA LYS A 194 9.01 -10.72 -0.11
C LYS A 194 8.80 -12.10 0.52
N ASP A 195 8.54 -12.15 1.81
CA ASP A 195 8.28 -13.40 2.53
C ASP A 195 7.07 -14.15 1.97
N ILE A 196 5.95 -13.46 1.74
CA ILE A 196 4.73 -14.04 1.15
C ILE A 196 5.05 -14.70 -0.19
N LEU A 197 5.79 -14.01 -1.05
CA LEU A 197 6.09 -14.49 -2.40
C LEU A 197 7.17 -15.58 -2.40
N THR A 198 8.27 -15.38 -1.70
CA THR A 198 9.42 -16.32 -1.73
C THR A 198 9.12 -17.62 -1.02
N LYS A 199 8.34 -17.62 0.06
CA LYS A 199 7.85 -18.86 0.70
C LYS A 199 7.07 -19.75 -0.26
N SER A 200 6.44 -19.16 -1.27
CA SER A 200 5.73 -19.88 -2.34
C SER A 200 6.60 -20.12 -3.59
N GLY A 201 7.90 -19.84 -3.51
CA GLY A 201 8.83 -19.99 -4.65
C GLY A 201 8.61 -18.96 -5.77
N ARG A 202 7.88 -17.88 -5.50
CA ARG A 202 7.61 -16.80 -6.47
C ARG A 202 8.77 -15.80 -6.48
N ILE A 203 8.95 -15.12 -7.60
CA ILE A 203 9.95 -14.07 -7.72
C ILE A 203 9.40 -12.80 -7.08
N TYR A 204 10.23 -12.16 -6.26
CA TYR A 204 9.95 -10.85 -5.73
C TYR A 204 10.86 -9.80 -6.38
N THR A 205 10.26 -8.73 -6.89
CA THR A 205 10.98 -7.61 -7.50
C THR A 205 10.58 -6.32 -6.82
N VAL A 206 11.56 -5.57 -6.35
CA VAL A 206 11.36 -4.23 -5.79
C VAL A 206 12.06 -3.20 -6.63
N LEU A 207 11.38 -2.08 -6.91
CA LEU A 207 11.93 -0.91 -7.58
C LEU A 207 11.91 0.25 -6.60
N LYS A 208 13.08 0.80 -6.33
CA LYS A 208 13.18 2.01 -5.51
C LYS A 208 12.94 3.22 -6.39
N ILE A 209 12.05 4.08 -5.95
CA ILE A 209 11.71 5.34 -6.59
C ILE A 209 12.35 6.46 -5.77
N ASP A 210 12.98 7.39 -6.45
CA ASP A 210 13.50 8.64 -5.92
C ASP A 210 13.15 9.81 -6.85
N GLU A 211 13.65 10.98 -6.55
CA GLU A 211 13.42 12.19 -7.34
C GLU A 211 14.13 12.17 -8.73
N VAL A 212 14.97 11.18 -8.97
CA VAL A 212 15.75 11.07 -10.21
C VAL A 212 14.98 10.29 -11.26
N ASN A 213 14.60 10.94 -12.35
CA ASN A 213 13.87 10.39 -13.50
C ASN A 213 14.70 9.42 -14.35
N ASN A 214 15.49 8.54 -13.74
CA ASN A 214 16.31 7.59 -14.48
C ASN A 214 15.74 6.17 -14.44
N LEU A 215 15.03 5.78 -15.48
CA LEU A 215 14.46 4.45 -15.63
C LEU A 215 15.49 3.34 -15.94
N GLY A 216 16.78 3.65 -16.02
CA GLY A 216 17.81 2.66 -16.38
C GLY A 216 17.81 1.44 -15.47
N ALA A 217 17.87 1.66 -14.15
CA ALA A 217 17.85 0.59 -13.15
C ALA A 217 16.52 -0.17 -13.15
N ALA A 218 15.39 0.54 -13.25
CA ALA A 218 14.06 -0.05 -13.33
C ALA A 218 13.93 -0.95 -14.57
N ARG A 219 14.40 -0.47 -15.73
CA ARG A 219 14.41 -1.21 -17.00
C ARG A 219 15.20 -2.52 -16.90
N ILE A 220 16.37 -2.50 -16.29
CA ILE A 220 17.18 -3.70 -16.10
C ILE A 220 16.46 -4.71 -15.20
N ARG A 221 15.90 -4.28 -14.07
CA ARG A 221 15.18 -5.16 -13.14
C ARG A 221 13.91 -5.75 -13.76
N ILE A 222 13.12 -4.94 -14.47
CA ILE A 222 11.90 -5.41 -15.16
C ILE A 222 12.28 -6.44 -16.24
N ARG A 223 13.30 -6.16 -17.06
CA ARG A 223 13.76 -7.12 -18.08
C ARG A 223 14.29 -8.42 -17.48
N SER A 224 14.97 -8.35 -16.34
CA SER A 224 15.45 -9.54 -15.62
C SER A 224 14.28 -10.38 -15.10
N LEU A 225 13.25 -9.75 -14.53
CA LEU A 225 12.02 -10.44 -14.13
C LEU A 225 11.35 -11.12 -15.34
N ILE A 226 11.15 -10.39 -16.43
CA ILE A 226 10.52 -10.93 -17.65
C ILE A 226 11.31 -12.11 -18.20
N SER A 227 12.65 -12.02 -18.23
CA SER A 227 13.51 -13.12 -18.66
C SER A 227 13.37 -14.34 -17.76
N ALA A 228 13.37 -14.17 -16.44
CA ALA A 228 13.19 -15.25 -15.48
C ALA A 228 11.82 -15.93 -15.64
N VAL A 229 10.76 -15.15 -15.86
CA VAL A 229 9.40 -15.67 -16.09
C VAL A 229 9.34 -16.48 -17.41
N ARG A 230 9.96 -15.96 -18.47
CA ARG A 230 10.03 -16.68 -19.76
C ARG A 230 10.78 -18.02 -19.64
N VAL A 231 11.92 -18.03 -18.94
CA VAL A 231 12.70 -19.26 -18.69
C VAL A 231 11.86 -20.26 -17.88
N ARG A 232 11.19 -19.81 -16.81
CA ARG A 232 10.30 -20.64 -16.00
C ARG A 232 9.19 -21.26 -16.84
N LYS A 233 8.49 -20.47 -17.65
CA LYS A 233 7.43 -20.97 -18.55
C LYS A 233 7.96 -21.96 -19.57
N LYS A 234 9.08 -21.64 -20.25
CA LYS A 234 9.70 -22.48 -21.28
C LYS A 234 10.10 -23.85 -20.73
N HIS A 235 10.69 -23.89 -19.54
CA HIS A 235 11.19 -25.13 -18.94
C HIS A 235 10.18 -25.78 -17.98
N LYS A 236 8.96 -25.25 -17.88
CA LYS A 236 7.89 -25.73 -16.97
C LYS A 236 8.39 -25.89 -15.53
N ILE A 237 9.21 -24.93 -15.06
CA ILE A 237 9.77 -24.95 -13.72
C ILE A 237 8.65 -24.56 -12.74
N GLU A 238 8.25 -25.49 -11.88
CA GLU A 238 7.30 -25.19 -10.81
C GLU A 238 8.00 -24.46 -9.66
N PRO A 239 7.36 -23.44 -9.09
CA PRO A 239 7.89 -22.76 -7.90
C PRO A 239 8.09 -23.76 -6.76
N LYS A 240 9.28 -23.76 -6.16
CA LYS A 240 9.55 -24.58 -4.98
C LYS A 240 9.38 -23.72 -3.73
N PRO A 241 8.45 -24.05 -2.82
CA PRO A 241 8.34 -23.35 -1.54
C PRO A 241 9.67 -23.37 -0.80
N VAL A 242 10.04 -22.22 -0.26
CA VAL A 242 11.23 -22.09 0.59
C VAL A 242 10.78 -22.17 2.04
N SER A 243 11.30 -23.16 2.77
CA SER A 243 11.06 -23.19 4.22
C SER A 243 11.63 -21.94 4.89
N PRO A 244 10.90 -21.33 5.83
CA PRO A 244 11.41 -20.16 6.53
C PRO A 244 12.71 -20.52 7.26
N ALA A 245 13.73 -19.70 7.07
CA ALA A 245 15.04 -19.88 7.70
C ALA A 245 14.98 -19.80 9.25
N ILE A 246 13.98 -19.10 9.77
CA ILE A 246 13.76 -18.89 11.19
C ILE A 246 12.35 -19.36 11.54
N LYS A 247 12.25 -20.33 12.45
CA LYS A 247 10.98 -20.68 13.08
C LYS A 247 10.66 -19.64 14.15
N ARG A 248 9.48 -19.03 14.06
CA ARG A 248 8.98 -18.18 15.14
C ARG A 248 8.84 -19.02 16.40
N VAL A 249 9.50 -18.61 17.47
CA VAL A 249 9.34 -19.21 18.79
C VAL A 249 8.25 -18.42 19.51
N GLU A 250 7.15 -19.07 19.85
CA GLU A 250 6.13 -18.46 20.71
C GLU A 250 6.61 -18.52 22.15
N PHE A 251 6.62 -17.37 22.83
CA PHE A 251 6.95 -17.28 24.25
C PHE A 251 5.72 -17.68 25.06
N THR A 252 5.78 -18.85 25.72
CA THR A 252 4.69 -19.35 26.55
C THR A 252 4.84 -18.98 28.02
N LYS A 253 3.74 -19.08 28.79
CA LYS A 253 3.78 -18.81 30.24
C LYS A 253 4.74 -19.74 30.98
N GLU A 254 4.91 -20.98 30.53
CA GLU A 254 5.82 -21.97 31.11
C GLU A 254 7.27 -21.57 30.91
N MET A 255 7.61 -20.95 29.79
CA MET A 255 8.98 -20.48 29.52
C MET A 255 9.43 -19.38 30.48
N ARG A 256 8.51 -18.68 31.13
CA ARG A 256 8.82 -17.67 32.16
C ARG A 256 9.66 -18.21 33.30
N LYS A 257 9.59 -19.50 33.59
CA LYS A 257 10.35 -20.12 34.66
C LYS A 257 11.83 -20.31 34.33
N ASN A 258 12.15 -20.45 33.04
CA ASN A 258 13.47 -20.88 32.56
C ASN A 258 14.16 -19.85 31.66
N TYR A 259 13.44 -18.79 31.28
CA TYR A 259 13.92 -17.78 30.31
C TYR A 259 13.70 -16.36 30.86
N THR A 260 14.62 -15.48 30.58
CA THR A 260 14.52 -14.05 30.85
C THR A 260 14.26 -13.33 29.50
N LEU A 261 13.21 -12.53 29.43
CA LEU A 261 12.96 -11.69 28.27
C LEU A 261 13.86 -10.44 28.38
N LEU A 262 14.76 -10.28 27.41
CA LEU A 262 15.56 -9.07 27.27
C LEU A 262 14.83 -8.09 26.37
N VAL A 263 14.44 -6.96 26.91
CA VAL A 263 13.83 -5.85 26.16
C VAL A 263 14.89 -4.77 25.99
N PRO A 264 15.38 -4.51 24.76
CA PRO A 264 16.34 -3.45 24.54
C PRO A 264 15.68 -2.09 24.80
N GLN A 265 16.43 -1.17 25.38
CA GLN A 265 15.97 0.18 25.64
C GLN A 265 15.92 0.97 24.31
N MET A 266 14.76 0.99 23.67
CA MET A 266 14.54 1.69 22.41
C MET A 266 13.70 2.96 22.54
N SER A 267 12.95 3.10 23.63
CA SER A 267 12.15 4.29 23.92
C SER A 267 11.86 4.39 25.42
N PRO A 268 11.47 5.57 25.93
CA PRO A 268 11.12 5.76 27.36
C PRO A 268 10.04 4.82 27.87
N ILE A 269 9.10 4.42 27.04
CA ILE A 269 8.00 3.51 27.42
C ILE A 269 8.49 2.13 27.92
N HIS A 270 9.70 1.72 27.53
CA HIS A 270 10.27 0.44 27.97
C HIS A 270 10.67 0.40 29.45
N PHE A 271 10.64 1.55 30.13
CA PHE A 271 10.86 1.61 31.57
C PHE A 271 9.59 1.34 32.39
N GLU A 272 8.43 1.31 31.79
CA GLU A 272 7.14 1.15 32.47
C GLU A 272 6.66 -0.31 32.51
N PHE A 273 7.43 -1.23 31.93
CA PHE A 273 7.14 -2.67 31.91
C PHE A 273 8.18 -3.50 32.70
#